data_5e38e640b9cb84b158466a58e2fbbebe
#
_entry.id   5e38e640b9cb84b158466a58e2fbbebe
#
_cell.length_a   1.000
_cell.length_b   1.000
_cell.length_c   1.000
_cell.angle_alpha   90.00
_cell.angle_beta   90.00
_cell.angle_gamma   90.00
#
_symmetry.space_group_name_H-M   'P 1'
#
loop_
_entity.id
_entity.type
_entity.pdbx_description
1 polymer ?
#
loop_
_entity_poly.entity_id
_entity_poly.type
_entity_poly.pdbx_seq_one_letter_code
_entity_poly.pdbx_strand_id
1 'polypeptide(L)'
;MGQSSIVIKGAREHNLKNVDVEIPRDKLVVITGLSGSGKSSLAFDTIYAEGQRRYVESLSSYARQFLGQMSKPDLDSIDGLSPAVSIDQKTTSKNPRSTVGTVTEIYDYLRLLYARVGVPHCPVCCLLYTSDAADEL
;
A
#
# COMPACT_ATOMS: atom_id res chain seq x y z
N MET A 1 -10.75 -28.52 -10.05
CA MET A 1 -9.37 -28.18 -9.66
C MET A 1 -9.21 -26.69 -9.81
N GLY A 2 -8.85 -25.96 -8.73
CA GLY A 2 -8.63 -24.50 -8.81
C GLY A 2 -7.38 -24.21 -9.67
N GLN A 3 -7.40 -23.09 -10.39
CA GLN A 3 -6.21 -22.61 -11.10
C GLN A 3 -5.09 -22.33 -10.10
N SER A 4 -3.90 -22.86 -10.36
CA SER A 4 -2.71 -22.71 -9.48
C SER A 4 -1.96 -21.38 -9.70
N SER A 5 -2.29 -20.66 -10.75
CA SER A 5 -1.63 -19.40 -11.14
C SER A 5 -2.61 -18.38 -11.70
N ILE A 6 -2.21 -17.12 -11.63
CA ILE A 6 -2.83 -15.99 -12.35
C ILE A 6 -2.08 -15.89 -13.68
N VAL A 7 -2.79 -16.01 -14.79
CA VAL A 7 -2.22 -15.94 -16.15
C VAL A 7 -2.70 -14.65 -16.81
N ILE A 8 -1.76 -13.80 -17.18
CA ILE A 8 -2.00 -12.50 -17.82
C ILE A 8 -1.47 -12.59 -19.24
N LYS A 9 -2.27 -12.16 -20.20
CA LYS A 9 -1.91 -12.12 -21.63
C LYS A 9 -2.09 -10.72 -22.18
N GLY A 10 -1.07 -10.25 -22.86
CA GLY A 10 -1.11 -9.01 -23.60
C GLY A 10 -1.34 -7.76 -22.78
N ALA A 11 -0.74 -7.63 -21.58
CA ALA A 11 -0.87 -6.43 -20.77
C ALA A 11 -0.21 -5.23 -21.42
N ARG A 12 -0.98 -4.15 -21.65
CA ARG A 12 -0.55 -2.93 -22.36
C ARG A 12 -0.86 -1.65 -21.58
N GLU A 13 -1.26 -1.77 -20.32
CA GLU A 13 -1.61 -0.61 -19.52
C GLU A 13 -0.39 0.31 -19.31
N HIS A 14 -0.57 1.61 -19.51
CA HIS A 14 0.46 2.65 -19.45
C HIS A 14 1.71 2.33 -20.33
N ASN A 15 2.83 2.00 -19.70
CA ASN A 15 4.10 1.72 -20.36
C ASN A 15 4.40 0.23 -20.58
N LEU A 16 3.44 -0.65 -20.28
CA LEU A 16 3.58 -2.08 -20.53
C LEU A 16 3.54 -2.36 -22.04
N LYS A 17 4.47 -3.18 -22.52
CA LYS A 17 4.66 -3.48 -23.94
C LYS A 17 4.15 -4.86 -24.31
N ASN A 18 2.83 -5.08 -24.20
CA ASN A 18 2.20 -6.35 -24.55
C ASN A 18 2.82 -7.54 -23.79
N VAL A 19 2.83 -7.44 -22.46
CA VAL A 19 3.56 -8.37 -21.59
C VAL A 19 2.67 -9.54 -21.20
N ASP A 20 3.20 -10.76 -21.33
CA ASP A 20 2.62 -11.98 -20.82
C ASP A 20 3.29 -12.37 -19.50
N VAL A 21 2.50 -12.65 -18.47
CA VAL A 21 3.03 -13.00 -17.15
C VAL A 21 2.20 -14.11 -16.52
N GLU A 22 2.87 -15.05 -15.88
CA GLU A 22 2.26 -16.07 -15.04
C GLU A 22 2.73 -15.87 -13.59
N ILE A 23 1.78 -15.72 -12.66
CA ILE A 23 2.05 -15.46 -11.24
C ILE A 23 1.46 -16.63 -10.43
N PRO A 24 2.26 -17.36 -9.63
CA PRO A 24 1.76 -18.44 -8.80
C PRO A 24 0.81 -17.90 -7.72
N ARG A 25 -0.27 -18.63 -7.46
CA ARG A 25 -1.21 -18.33 -6.37
C ARG A 25 -0.69 -18.92 -5.05
N ASP A 26 -1.22 -18.39 -3.95
CA ASP A 26 -0.90 -18.84 -2.58
C ASP A 26 0.60 -18.78 -2.25
N LYS A 27 1.29 -17.81 -2.86
CA LYS A 27 2.72 -17.53 -2.67
C LYS A 27 2.95 -16.04 -2.42
N LEU A 28 4.00 -15.74 -1.69
CA LEU A 28 4.53 -14.38 -1.64
C LEU A 28 5.30 -14.10 -2.94
N VAL A 29 4.80 -13.17 -3.73
CA VAL A 29 5.42 -12.75 -4.99
C VAL A 29 5.93 -11.33 -4.87
N VAL A 30 7.17 -11.11 -5.26
CA VAL A 30 7.81 -9.79 -5.23
C VAL A 30 8.08 -9.32 -6.65
N ILE A 31 7.54 -8.15 -7.02
CA ILE A 31 7.77 -7.51 -8.31
C ILE A 31 8.87 -6.46 -8.15
N THR A 32 10.02 -6.66 -8.81
CA THR A 32 11.18 -5.78 -8.72
C THR A 32 11.52 -5.16 -10.07
N GLY A 33 12.31 -4.10 -10.05
CA GLY A 33 12.77 -3.42 -11.26
C GLY A 33 13.03 -1.94 -11.03
N LEU A 34 13.56 -1.26 -12.04
CA LEU A 34 13.85 0.16 -12.03
C LEU A 34 12.57 1.01 -11.88
N SER A 35 12.72 2.25 -11.41
CA SER A 35 11.61 3.21 -11.39
C SER A 35 11.09 3.41 -12.82
N GLY A 36 9.77 3.46 -13.00
CA GLY A 36 9.16 3.60 -14.32
C GLY A 36 9.13 2.31 -15.18
N SER A 37 9.56 1.16 -14.65
CA SER A 37 9.55 -0.11 -15.42
C SER A 37 8.18 -0.78 -15.57
N GLY A 38 7.10 -0.19 -15.04
CA GLY A 38 5.74 -0.73 -15.18
C GLY A 38 5.29 -1.64 -14.03
N LYS A 39 6.05 -1.76 -12.94
CA LYS A 39 5.67 -2.59 -11.78
C LYS A 39 4.30 -2.23 -11.21
N SER A 40 4.08 -0.95 -10.96
CA SER A 40 2.80 -0.44 -10.45
C SER A 40 1.69 -0.61 -11.48
N SER A 41 1.97 -0.36 -12.75
CA SER A 41 1.00 -0.57 -13.84
C SER A 41 0.56 -2.03 -13.96
N LEU A 42 1.47 -2.98 -13.75
CA LEU A 42 1.11 -4.40 -13.73
C LEU A 42 0.31 -4.76 -12.48
N ALA A 43 0.78 -4.37 -11.29
CA ALA A 43 0.17 -4.79 -10.03
C ALA A 43 -1.16 -4.08 -9.76
N PHE A 44 -1.22 -2.75 -9.86
CA PHE A 44 -2.39 -1.95 -9.49
C PHE A 44 -3.31 -1.69 -10.69
N ASP A 45 -2.77 -1.21 -11.79
CA ASP A 45 -3.59 -0.75 -12.92
C ASP A 45 -4.06 -1.91 -13.81
N THR A 46 -3.41 -3.09 -13.72
CA THR A 46 -3.80 -4.29 -14.48
C THR A 46 -4.46 -5.34 -13.56
N ILE A 47 -3.70 -5.94 -12.65
CA ILE A 47 -4.18 -7.09 -11.85
C ILE A 47 -5.27 -6.67 -10.87
N TYR A 48 -4.98 -5.67 -10.04
CA TYR A 48 -5.94 -5.21 -9.03
C TYR A 48 -7.17 -4.56 -9.69
N ALA A 49 -6.97 -3.70 -10.68
CA ALA A 49 -8.07 -3.02 -11.37
C ALA A 49 -9.04 -4.01 -12.02
N GLU A 50 -8.55 -5.04 -12.71
CA GLU A 50 -9.40 -6.07 -13.31
C GLU A 50 -10.07 -6.96 -12.25
N GLY A 51 -9.36 -7.30 -11.18
CA GLY A 51 -9.94 -8.04 -10.05
C GLY A 51 -11.08 -7.28 -9.39
N GLN A 52 -10.88 -5.99 -9.15
CA GLN A 52 -11.89 -5.10 -8.58
C GLN A 52 -13.08 -4.93 -9.54
N ARG A 53 -12.82 -4.71 -10.82
CA ARG A 53 -13.88 -4.60 -11.85
C ARG A 53 -14.78 -5.82 -11.88
N ARG A 54 -14.20 -7.03 -11.93
CA ARG A 54 -14.97 -8.29 -11.91
C ARG A 54 -15.74 -8.49 -10.62
N TYR A 55 -15.15 -8.08 -9.49
CA TYR A 55 -15.85 -8.12 -8.20
C TYR A 55 -17.08 -7.21 -8.22
N VAL A 56 -16.91 -5.94 -8.66
CA VAL A 56 -18.01 -4.98 -8.75
C VAL A 56 -19.09 -5.46 -9.73
N GLU A 57 -18.71 -6.06 -10.86
CA GLU A 57 -19.68 -6.62 -11.82
C GLU A 57 -20.48 -7.80 -11.25
N SER A 58 -19.95 -8.52 -10.30
CA SER A 58 -20.66 -9.62 -9.62
C SER A 58 -21.69 -9.13 -8.60
N LEU A 59 -21.65 -7.85 -8.22
CA LEU A 59 -22.56 -7.25 -7.25
C LEU A 59 -23.93 -6.93 -7.88
N SER A 60 -24.92 -6.67 -7.02
CA SER A 60 -26.25 -6.26 -7.47
C SER A 60 -26.20 -4.94 -8.26
N SER A 61 -27.18 -4.69 -9.13
CA SER A 61 -27.29 -3.45 -9.91
C SER A 61 -27.33 -2.21 -9.04
N TYR A 62 -27.95 -2.32 -7.86
CA TYR A 62 -28.00 -1.24 -6.88
C TYR A 62 -26.60 -0.90 -6.34
N ALA A 63 -25.83 -1.90 -5.92
CA ALA A 63 -24.46 -1.70 -5.41
C ALA A 63 -23.53 -1.11 -6.48
N ARG A 64 -23.68 -1.52 -7.75
CA ARG A 64 -22.89 -0.99 -8.87
C ARG A 64 -23.10 0.51 -9.11
N GLN A 65 -24.30 1.05 -8.86
CA GLN A 65 -24.57 2.48 -8.99
C GLN A 65 -23.76 3.33 -8.02
N PHE A 66 -23.45 2.83 -6.83
CA PHE A 66 -22.66 3.55 -5.83
C PHE A 66 -21.15 3.44 -6.06
N LEU A 67 -20.68 2.32 -6.61
CA LEU A 67 -19.25 2.06 -6.81
C LEU A 67 -18.73 2.64 -8.14
N GLY A 68 -19.61 3.08 -9.02
CA GLY A 68 -19.25 3.61 -10.33
C GLY A 68 -18.85 2.52 -11.35
N GLN A 69 -18.74 2.94 -12.60
CA GLN A 69 -18.26 2.08 -13.68
C GLN A 69 -16.72 2.12 -13.71
N MET A 70 -16.08 0.98 -13.53
CA MET A 70 -14.63 0.86 -13.67
C MET A 70 -14.29 0.54 -15.13
N SER A 71 -13.33 1.26 -15.70
CA SER A 71 -12.82 0.97 -17.04
C SER A 71 -12.07 -0.38 -17.04
N LYS A 72 -12.20 -1.12 -18.13
CA LYS A 72 -11.44 -2.36 -18.33
C LYS A 72 -9.99 -2.00 -18.64
N PRO A 73 -9.00 -2.58 -17.93
CA PRO A 73 -7.60 -2.40 -18.28
C PRO A 73 -7.28 -2.90 -19.69
N ASP A 74 -6.28 -2.31 -20.33
CA ASP A 74 -5.82 -2.74 -21.66
C ASP A 74 -4.99 -4.03 -21.58
N LEU A 75 -5.68 -5.15 -21.78
CA LEU A 75 -5.10 -6.49 -21.82
C LEU A 75 -5.95 -7.43 -22.68
N ASP A 76 -5.37 -8.50 -23.16
CA ASP A 76 -6.09 -9.51 -23.94
C ASP A 76 -6.92 -10.41 -23.04
N SER A 77 -6.30 -11.05 -22.05
CA SER A 77 -6.98 -11.87 -21.06
C SER A 77 -6.23 -11.93 -19.72
N ILE A 78 -7.00 -12.19 -18.67
CA ILE A 78 -6.46 -12.51 -17.35
C ILE A 78 -7.34 -13.56 -16.68
N ASP A 79 -6.73 -14.66 -16.26
CA ASP A 79 -7.38 -15.78 -15.63
C ASP A 79 -6.82 -16.06 -14.25
N GLY A 80 -7.57 -16.76 -13.41
CA GLY A 80 -7.14 -17.13 -12.06
C GLY A 80 -7.21 -16.02 -11.01
N LEU A 81 -7.85 -14.88 -11.30
CA LEU A 81 -8.04 -13.82 -10.31
C LEU A 81 -8.96 -14.24 -9.18
N SER A 82 -8.64 -13.79 -7.97
CA SER A 82 -9.51 -13.78 -6.80
C SER A 82 -9.88 -12.35 -6.44
N PRO A 83 -10.91 -12.12 -5.60
CA PRO A 83 -11.11 -10.82 -4.99
C PRO A 83 -9.82 -10.33 -4.34
N ALA A 84 -9.43 -9.11 -4.64
CA ALA A 84 -8.15 -8.55 -4.22
C ALA A 84 -8.35 -7.30 -3.37
N VAL A 85 -7.42 -7.07 -2.45
CA VAL A 85 -7.30 -5.83 -1.67
C VAL A 85 -6.00 -5.16 -2.06
N SER A 86 -6.06 -3.87 -2.36
CA SER A 86 -4.88 -3.03 -2.59
C SER A 86 -4.57 -2.22 -1.34
N ILE A 87 -3.29 -2.16 -1.01
CA ILE A 87 -2.77 -1.27 0.03
C ILE A 87 -1.79 -0.33 -0.66
N ASP A 88 -2.26 0.87 -0.94
CA ASP A 88 -1.45 1.86 -1.62
C ASP A 88 -0.47 2.53 -0.66
N GLN A 89 0.70 2.85 -1.18
CA GLN A 89 1.63 3.72 -0.48
C GLN A 89 1.03 5.14 -0.45
N LYS A 90 0.64 5.58 0.75
CA LYS A 90 0.18 6.96 0.93
C LYS A 90 1.35 7.89 0.60
N THR A 91 1.24 8.63 -0.50
CA THR A 91 2.17 9.71 -0.78
C THR A 91 2.07 10.73 0.35
N THR A 92 3.18 11.00 1.02
CA THR A 92 3.24 12.03 2.06
C THR A 92 2.63 13.31 1.53
N SER A 93 1.69 13.88 2.28
CA SER A 93 1.10 15.16 1.90
C SER A 93 2.23 16.18 1.70
N LYS A 94 2.06 17.12 0.78
CA LYS A 94 3.03 18.20 0.47
C LYS A 94 3.36 19.10 1.67
N ASN A 95 2.86 18.79 2.86
CA ASN A 95 3.14 19.52 4.08
C ASN A 95 4.47 19.01 4.68
N PRO A 96 5.55 19.81 4.67
CA PRO A 96 6.86 19.39 5.16
C PRO A 96 6.90 19.09 6.66
N ARG A 97 5.84 19.43 7.41
CA ARG A 97 5.71 19.13 8.84
C ARG A 97 4.98 17.83 9.14
N SER A 98 4.43 17.14 8.14
CA SER A 98 3.77 15.85 8.34
C SER A 98 4.76 14.70 8.18
N THR A 99 5.21 14.16 9.29
CA THR A 99 5.96 12.90 9.33
C THR A 99 5.02 11.71 9.33
N VAL A 100 5.52 10.52 9.00
CA VAL A 100 4.74 9.27 9.09
C VAL A 100 4.14 9.10 10.49
N GLY A 101 4.91 9.43 11.54
CA GLY A 101 4.45 9.33 12.93
C GLY A 101 3.22 10.18 13.24
N THR A 102 3.13 11.40 12.67
CA THR A 102 1.97 12.30 12.89
C THR A 102 0.77 11.91 12.02
N VAL A 103 0.98 11.44 10.79
CA VAL A 103 -0.10 11.04 9.87
C VAL A 103 -0.77 9.74 10.30
N THR A 104 -0.02 8.84 10.94
CA THR A 104 -0.52 7.54 11.42
C THR A 104 -0.94 7.53 12.89
N GLU A 105 -0.89 8.70 13.56
CA GLU A 105 -1.17 8.84 15.02
C GLU A 105 -0.20 8.05 15.92
N ILE A 106 0.79 7.35 15.38
CA ILE A 106 1.81 6.61 16.15
C ILE A 106 2.54 7.56 17.11
N TYR A 107 2.73 8.82 16.72
CA TYR A 107 3.38 9.81 17.54
C TYR A 107 2.68 10.05 18.89
N ASP A 108 1.35 10.03 18.93
CA ASP A 108 0.59 10.24 20.16
C ASP A 108 0.76 9.07 21.13
N TYR A 109 0.77 7.84 20.60
CA TYR A 109 1.07 6.65 21.40
C TYR A 109 2.51 6.66 21.91
N LEU A 110 3.48 7.06 21.09
CA LEU A 110 4.88 7.20 21.50
C LEU A 110 5.05 8.26 22.59
N ARG A 111 4.40 9.42 22.46
CA ARG A 111 4.43 10.46 23.50
C ARG A 111 3.92 9.92 24.84
N LEU A 112 2.80 9.22 24.83
CA LEU A 112 2.24 8.63 26.05
C LEU A 112 3.19 7.57 26.64
N LEU A 113 3.75 6.72 25.81
CA LEU A 113 4.70 5.69 26.22
C LEU A 113 5.92 6.32 26.89
N TYR A 114 6.59 7.25 26.21
CA TYR A 114 7.78 7.91 26.73
C TYR A 114 7.49 8.78 27.97
N ALA A 115 6.31 9.40 28.05
CA ALA A 115 5.92 10.15 29.24
C ALA A 115 5.69 9.27 30.47
N ARG A 116 5.32 7.98 30.27
CA ARG A 116 5.02 7.04 31.38
C ARG A 116 6.21 6.21 31.81
N VAL A 117 7.04 5.77 30.86
CA VAL A 117 8.13 4.83 31.12
C VAL A 117 9.49 5.34 30.61
N GLY A 118 9.51 6.46 29.94
CA GLY A 118 10.75 7.05 29.42
C GLY A 118 11.61 7.63 30.53
N VAL A 119 12.91 7.45 30.39
CA VAL A 119 13.92 8.05 31.27
C VAL A 119 14.57 9.18 30.49
N PRO A 120 14.39 10.44 30.91
CA PRO A 120 14.91 11.59 30.17
C PRO A 120 16.43 11.71 30.31
N HIS A 121 17.10 11.88 29.18
CA HIS A 121 18.55 12.10 29.12
C HIS A 121 18.86 13.41 28.41
N CYS A 122 19.90 14.08 28.83
CA CYS A 122 20.42 15.25 28.15
C CYS A 122 20.94 14.85 26.74
N PRO A 123 20.48 15.51 25.64
CA PRO A 123 20.93 15.17 24.30
C PRO A 123 22.39 15.53 24.01
N VAL A 124 23.03 16.37 24.87
CA VAL A 124 24.41 16.82 24.69
C VAL A 124 25.40 15.97 25.49
N CYS A 125 25.13 15.74 26.79
CA CYS A 125 26.04 15.03 27.68
C CYS A 125 25.56 13.61 28.03
N CYS A 126 24.35 13.19 27.56
CA CYS A 126 23.75 11.88 27.83
C CYS A 126 23.52 11.56 29.32
N LEU A 127 23.62 12.54 30.21
CA LEU A 127 23.32 12.37 31.63
C LEU A 127 21.80 12.34 31.85
N LEU A 128 21.36 11.60 32.87
CA LEU A 128 19.97 11.56 33.31
C LEU A 128 19.55 12.94 33.85
N TYR A 129 18.36 13.38 33.43
CA TYR A 129 17.70 14.48 34.15
C TYR A 129 17.10 13.91 35.44
N THR A 130 17.59 14.40 36.60
CA THR A 130 16.99 14.13 37.90
C THR A 130 16.13 15.33 38.31
N SER A 131 15.07 15.06 39.06
CA SER A 131 14.15 16.12 39.53
C SER A 131 14.82 17.21 40.41
N ASP A 132 15.94 16.90 41.02
CA ASP A 132 16.66 17.81 41.89
C ASP A 132 17.39 18.96 41.16
N ALA A 133 17.54 18.84 39.83
CA ALA A 133 18.15 19.89 39.01
C ALA A 133 17.20 21.09 38.75
N ALA A 134 15.92 20.97 39.08
CA ALA A 134 14.95 22.04 38.89
C ALA A 134 14.77 22.97 40.09
N ASP A 135 15.28 22.57 41.25
CA ASP A 135 15.11 23.34 42.50
C ASP A 135 16.33 24.26 42.84
N GLU A 136 17.37 24.27 41.98
CA GLU A 136 18.58 25.09 42.17
C GLU A 136 18.71 26.28 41.20
N LEU A 137 17.58 26.78 40.62
CA LEU A 137 17.57 28.00 39.81
C LEU A 137 16.66 29.06 40.40
#